data_88318cb7361b3b356ff6dde28f085049
#
_entry.id   88318cb7361b3b356ff6dde28f085049
#
_cell.length_a   1.000
_cell.length_b   1.000
_cell.length_c   1.000
_cell.angle_alpha   90.00
_cell.angle_beta   90.00
_cell.angle_gamma   90.00
#
_symmetry.space_group_name_H-M   'P 1'
#
loop_
_entity.id
_entity.type
_entity.pdbx_description
1 polymer ?
#
loop_
_entity_poly.entity_id
_entity_poly.type
_entity_poly.pdbx_seq_one_letter_code
_entity_poly.pdbx_strand_id
1 'polypeptide(L)'
;MGVTALVLGIVGAVLGLFVVLFWMSWVPALLAVVFGCVGLSHARRGLATNRTMALAGVILGGAGLLISAACGLFAVVVVKEAADDVRAKADRVKASAAAEEEKKKAQEKARHLSFGQSYTFENGLKVTVAKPQPFTPDDFVLGHAKGNKAVEVTVTVVNTGTERLSVETGLPNVNDAKGASAELVIDGSGRQKVITGYVLPGKETVGKYAFSLPPDAADKVEVEFSPDAKRWPDAYWSGPN
;
A
#
# COMPACT_ATOMS: atom_id res chain seq x y z
N MET A 1 14.04 -9.57 -5.80
CA MET A 1 12.82 -10.01 -6.50
C MET A 1 13.07 -10.76 -7.82
N GLY A 2 14.11 -10.46 -8.63
CA GLY A 2 14.40 -11.18 -9.89
C GLY A 2 14.79 -12.65 -9.71
N VAL A 3 15.58 -12.98 -8.69
CA VAL A 3 16.05 -14.36 -8.45
C VAL A 3 14.89 -15.30 -8.05
N THR A 4 13.95 -14.81 -7.27
CA THR A 4 12.77 -15.58 -6.84
C THR A 4 11.84 -15.90 -8.03
N ALA A 5 11.66 -14.95 -8.94
CA ALA A 5 10.86 -15.14 -10.15
C ALA A 5 11.53 -16.15 -11.11
N LEU A 6 12.86 -16.10 -11.23
CA LEU A 6 13.64 -17.04 -12.05
C LEU A 6 13.56 -18.47 -11.50
N VAL A 7 13.72 -18.66 -10.19
CA VAL A 7 13.60 -19.97 -9.54
C VAL A 7 12.19 -20.55 -9.69
N LEU A 8 11.14 -19.74 -9.46
CA LEU A 8 9.77 -20.19 -9.68
C LEU A 8 9.49 -20.54 -11.15
N GLY A 9 10.05 -19.80 -12.10
CA GLY A 9 9.92 -20.07 -13.53
C GLY A 9 10.56 -21.41 -13.93
N ILE A 10 11.77 -21.69 -13.43
CA ILE A 10 12.46 -22.97 -13.68
C ILE A 10 11.70 -24.14 -13.06
N VAL A 11 11.26 -24.00 -11.80
CA VAL A 11 10.46 -25.04 -11.12
C VAL A 11 9.14 -25.28 -11.86
N GLY A 12 8.45 -24.22 -12.30
CA GLY A 12 7.22 -24.32 -13.09
C GLY A 12 7.43 -25.00 -14.45
N ALA A 13 8.54 -24.70 -15.14
CA ALA A 13 8.88 -25.34 -16.42
C ALA A 13 9.20 -26.84 -16.25
N VAL A 14 9.94 -27.20 -15.21
CA VAL A 14 10.28 -28.61 -14.90
C VAL A 14 9.00 -29.38 -14.54
N LEU A 15 8.14 -28.83 -13.68
CA LEU A 15 6.86 -29.46 -13.34
C LEU A 15 5.94 -29.57 -14.56
N GLY A 16 5.89 -28.58 -15.44
CA GLY A 16 5.14 -28.62 -16.69
C GLY A 16 5.60 -29.73 -17.62
N LEU A 17 6.93 -29.95 -17.70
CA LEU A 17 7.51 -31.05 -18.49
C LEU A 17 7.09 -32.43 -17.95
N PHE A 18 7.06 -32.61 -16.64
CA PHE A 18 6.57 -33.86 -16.00
C PHE A 18 5.10 -34.11 -16.27
N VAL A 19 4.25 -33.09 -16.28
CA VAL A 19 2.82 -33.22 -16.59
C VAL A 19 2.59 -33.64 -18.05
N VAL A 20 3.34 -33.07 -18.98
CA VAL A 20 3.28 -33.42 -20.42
C VAL A 20 3.80 -34.86 -20.65
N LEU A 21 4.89 -35.25 -20.01
CA LEU A 21 5.41 -36.62 -20.05
C LEU A 21 4.42 -37.63 -19.45
N PHE A 22 3.72 -37.30 -18.40
CA PHE A 22 2.70 -38.13 -17.78
C PHE A 22 1.52 -38.39 -18.76
N TRP A 23 1.06 -37.34 -19.45
CA TRP A 23 -0.02 -37.47 -20.45
C TRP A 23 0.43 -38.33 -21.66
N MET A 24 1.67 -38.19 -22.08
CA MET A 24 2.23 -38.89 -23.18
C MET A 24 2.55 -40.39 -22.85
N SER A 25 2.78 -40.71 -21.58
CA SER A 25 3.03 -42.07 -21.06
C SER A 25 1.77 -42.97 -21.05
N TRP A 26 0.60 -42.40 -21.07
CA TRP A 26 -0.65 -43.15 -20.98
C TRP A 26 -0.98 -43.93 -22.27
N VAL A 27 -0.67 -43.36 -23.40
CA VAL A 27 -0.88 -43.97 -24.72
C VAL A 27 -0.11 -45.28 -24.93
N PRO A 28 1.24 -45.30 -24.69
CA PRO A 28 1.99 -46.56 -24.82
C PRO A 28 1.60 -47.63 -23.78
N ALA A 29 1.19 -47.21 -22.57
CA ALA A 29 0.72 -48.17 -21.56
C ALA A 29 -0.58 -48.84 -21.97
N LEU A 30 -1.54 -48.09 -22.54
CA LEU A 30 -2.79 -48.60 -23.07
C LEU A 30 -2.52 -49.56 -24.27
N LEU A 31 -1.67 -49.17 -25.16
CA LEU A 31 -1.26 -50.03 -26.32
C LEU A 31 -0.63 -51.33 -25.85
N ALA A 32 0.26 -51.28 -24.84
CA ALA A 32 0.88 -52.47 -24.26
C ALA A 32 -0.13 -53.46 -23.68
N VAL A 33 -1.20 -52.98 -23.00
CA VAL A 33 -2.26 -53.83 -22.48
C VAL A 33 -3.09 -54.42 -23.64
N VAL A 34 -3.46 -53.62 -24.62
CA VAL A 34 -4.27 -54.07 -25.77
C VAL A 34 -3.49 -55.16 -26.58
N PHE A 35 -2.22 -54.88 -26.91
CA PHE A 35 -1.42 -55.88 -27.61
C PHE A 35 -1.10 -57.10 -26.76
N GLY A 36 -0.94 -56.95 -25.45
CA GLY A 36 -0.78 -58.05 -24.50
C GLY A 36 -1.98 -58.94 -24.45
N CYS A 37 -3.20 -58.41 -24.41
CA CYS A 37 -4.46 -59.14 -24.43
C CYS A 37 -4.67 -59.87 -25.78
N VAL A 38 -4.39 -59.19 -26.89
CA VAL A 38 -4.47 -59.78 -28.24
C VAL A 38 -3.42 -60.92 -28.38
N GLY A 39 -2.19 -60.72 -27.91
CA GLY A 39 -1.15 -61.77 -27.90
C GLY A 39 -1.54 -62.99 -27.05
N LEU A 40 -2.15 -62.77 -25.89
CA LEU A 40 -2.62 -63.83 -25.02
C LEU A 40 -3.78 -64.62 -25.66
N SER A 41 -4.70 -63.96 -26.35
CA SER A 41 -5.81 -64.55 -27.09
C SER A 41 -5.30 -65.42 -28.25
N HIS A 42 -4.28 -65.00 -28.98
CA HIS A 42 -3.65 -65.77 -30.06
C HIS A 42 -2.88 -66.98 -29.50
N ALA A 43 -2.18 -66.85 -28.38
CA ALA A 43 -1.47 -67.91 -27.71
C ALA A 43 -2.41 -69.02 -27.17
N ARG A 44 -3.60 -68.65 -26.71
CA ARG A 44 -4.65 -69.60 -26.30
C ARG A 44 -5.24 -70.40 -27.45
N ARG A 45 -5.18 -69.89 -28.67
CA ARG A 45 -5.63 -70.56 -29.91
C ARG A 45 -4.55 -71.42 -30.59
N GLY A 46 -3.38 -71.60 -29.95
CA GLY A 46 -2.31 -72.44 -30.46
C GLY A 46 -1.49 -71.82 -31.62
N LEU A 47 -1.72 -70.52 -31.91
CA LEU A 47 -1.11 -69.85 -33.06
C LEU A 47 0.20 -69.11 -32.72
N ALA A 48 0.63 -69.10 -31.43
CA ALA A 48 1.85 -68.44 -30.99
C ALA A 48 2.60 -69.24 -29.93
N THR A 49 3.92 -69.43 -30.11
CA THR A 49 4.82 -70.21 -29.25
C THR A 49 5.32 -69.44 -28.01
N ASN A 50 5.05 -68.15 -27.89
CA ASN A 50 5.60 -67.27 -26.83
C ASN A 50 4.57 -66.85 -25.77
N ARG A 51 3.93 -67.85 -25.13
CA ARG A 51 2.92 -67.62 -24.08
C ARG A 51 3.47 -66.87 -22.85
N THR A 52 4.74 -67.11 -22.52
CA THR A 52 5.41 -66.50 -21.37
C THR A 52 5.71 -64.99 -21.59
N MET A 53 6.06 -64.55 -22.78
CA MET A 53 6.27 -63.14 -23.12
C MET A 53 4.96 -62.36 -23.13
N ALA A 54 3.87 -62.92 -23.62
CA ALA A 54 2.55 -62.30 -23.60
C ALA A 54 2.02 -62.10 -22.15
N LEU A 55 2.24 -63.12 -21.30
CA LEU A 55 1.87 -63.05 -19.88
C LEU A 55 2.68 -61.99 -19.12
N ALA A 56 3.99 -61.92 -19.36
CA ALA A 56 4.88 -60.89 -18.79
C ALA A 56 4.45 -59.48 -19.19
N GLY A 57 4.04 -59.25 -20.44
CA GLY A 57 3.55 -57.99 -20.94
C GLY A 57 2.26 -57.53 -20.27
N VAL A 58 1.31 -58.45 -20.03
CA VAL A 58 0.05 -58.14 -19.33
C VAL A 58 0.27 -57.84 -17.85
N ILE A 59 1.17 -58.53 -17.16
CA ILE A 59 1.50 -58.31 -15.75
C ILE A 59 2.21 -56.98 -15.58
N LEU A 60 3.23 -56.69 -16.40
CA LEU A 60 3.97 -55.43 -16.38
C LEU A 60 3.09 -54.25 -16.77
N GLY A 61 2.26 -54.39 -17.79
CA GLY A 61 1.32 -53.32 -18.21
C GLY A 61 0.25 -53.04 -17.16
N GLY A 62 -0.28 -54.09 -16.53
CA GLY A 62 -1.26 -53.96 -15.42
C GLY A 62 -0.68 -53.32 -14.17
N ALA A 63 0.54 -53.72 -13.78
CA ALA A 63 1.28 -53.08 -12.69
C ALA A 63 1.60 -51.61 -12.97
N GLY A 64 2.01 -51.30 -14.20
CA GLY A 64 2.26 -49.92 -14.64
C GLY A 64 1.03 -49.04 -14.59
N LEU A 65 -0.15 -49.57 -14.98
CA LEU A 65 -1.44 -48.85 -14.89
C LEU A 65 -1.86 -48.56 -13.42
N LEU A 66 -1.68 -49.55 -12.53
CA LEU A 66 -1.97 -49.34 -11.10
C LEU A 66 -1.07 -48.29 -10.46
N ILE A 67 0.24 -48.33 -10.76
CA ILE A 67 1.20 -47.33 -10.26
C ILE A 67 0.84 -45.95 -10.83
N SER A 68 0.52 -45.83 -12.11
CA SER A 68 0.12 -44.57 -12.73
C SER A 68 -1.16 -44.01 -12.12
N ALA A 69 -2.15 -44.84 -11.82
CA ALA A 69 -3.40 -44.42 -11.16
C ALA A 69 -3.13 -43.91 -9.72
N ALA A 70 -2.29 -44.64 -8.97
CA ALA A 70 -1.89 -44.20 -7.62
C ALA A 70 -1.08 -42.88 -7.64
N CYS A 71 -0.15 -42.75 -8.54
CA CYS A 71 0.63 -41.49 -8.73
C CYS A 71 -0.27 -40.34 -9.19
N GLY A 72 -1.24 -40.58 -10.06
CA GLY A 72 -2.21 -39.57 -10.50
C GLY A 72 -3.10 -39.05 -9.36
N LEU A 73 -3.60 -39.95 -8.51
CA LEU A 73 -4.37 -39.55 -7.32
C LEU A 73 -3.52 -38.75 -6.33
N PHE A 74 -2.27 -39.18 -6.08
CA PHE A 74 -1.34 -38.45 -5.23
C PHE A 74 -1.02 -37.06 -5.78
N ALA A 75 -0.78 -36.94 -7.09
CA ALA A 75 -0.52 -35.66 -7.73
C ALA A 75 -1.71 -34.68 -7.60
N VAL A 76 -2.95 -35.17 -7.72
CA VAL A 76 -4.15 -34.36 -7.55
C VAL A 76 -4.26 -33.82 -6.12
N VAL A 77 -3.95 -34.62 -5.10
CA VAL A 77 -3.97 -34.19 -3.69
C VAL A 77 -2.91 -33.12 -3.45
N VAL A 78 -1.67 -33.36 -3.87
CA VAL A 78 -0.56 -32.41 -3.68
C VAL A 78 -0.81 -31.08 -4.41
N VAL A 79 -1.34 -31.15 -5.64
CA VAL A 79 -1.68 -29.93 -6.40
C VAL A 79 -2.81 -29.15 -5.76
N LYS A 80 -3.82 -29.82 -5.20
CA LYS A 80 -4.89 -29.14 -4.44
C LYS A 80 -4.35 -28.46 -3.19
N GLU A 81 -3.57 -29.14 -2.35
CA GLU A 81 -2.95 -28.53 -1.17
C GLU A 81 -2.09 -27.33 -1.53
N ALA A 82 -1.25 -27.46 -2.56
CA ALA A 82 -0.42 -26.35 -3.02
C ALA A 82 -1.25 -25.17 -3.56
N ALA A 83 -2.34 -25.46 -4.27
CA ALA A 83 -3.26 -24.44 -4.78
C ALA A 83 -4.00 -23.71 -3.65
N ASP A 84 -4.45 -24.43 -2.64
CA ASP A 84 -5.13 -23.86 -1.48
C ASP A 84 -4.19 -23.01 -0.63
N ASP A 85 -2.93 -23.43 -0.44
CA ASP A 85 -1.89 -22.63 0.22
C ASP A 85 -1.59 -21.32 -0.52
N VAL A 86 -1.51 -21.39 -1.85
CA VAL A 86 -1.26 -20.19 -2.68
C VAL A 86 -2.46 -19.23 -2.60
N ARG A 87 -3.68 -19.76 -2.64
CA ARG A 87 -4.90 -18.94 -2.48
C ARG A 87 -4.96 -18.30 -1.10
N ALA A 88 -4.73 -19.07 -0.04
CA ALA A 88 -4.73 -18.54 1.33
C ALA A 88 -3.67 -17.44 1.54
N LYS A 89 -2.48 -17.59 0.95
CA LYS A 89 -1.45 -16.53 0.96
C LYS A 89 -1.88 -15.30 0.15
N ALA A 90 -2.48 -15.49 -1.02
CA ALA A 90 -2.97 -14.39 -1.84
C ALA A 90 -4.09 -13.61 -1.14
N ASP A 91 -5.00 -14.28 -0.46
CA ASP A 91 -6.09 -13.65 0.27
C ASP A 91 -5.58 -12.88 1.50
N ARG A 92 -4.58 -13.41 2.21
CA ARG A 92 -3.91 -12.70 3.31
C ARG A 92 -3.20 -11.42 2.82
N VAL A 93 -2.50 -11.49 1.69
CA VAL A 93 -1.85 -10.30 1.10
C VAL A 93 -2.87 -9.25 0.68
N LYS A 94 -3.99 -9.67 0.07
CA LYS A 94 -5.09 -8.76 -0.27
C LYS A 94 -5.74 -8.13 0.97
N ALA A 95 -5.99 -8.92 2.01
CA ALA A 95 -6.58 -8.42 3.25
C ALA A 95 -5.65 -7.43 3.98
N SER A 96 -4.34 -7.71 4.01
CA SER A 96 -3.36 -6.78 4.60
C SER A 96 -3.24 -5.49 3.80
N ALA A 97 -3.23 -5.56 2.47
CA ALA A 97 -3.19 -4.38 1.60
C ALA A 97 -4.45 -3.51 1.76
N ALA A 98 -5.63 -4.13 1.84
CA ALA A 98 -6.88 -3.42 2.08
C ALA A 98 -6.91 -2.74 3.46
N ALA A 99 -6.44 -3.42 4.50
CA ALA A 99 -6.33 -2.86 5.85
C ALA A 99 -5.33 -1.68 5.93
N GLU A 100 -4.22 -1.76 5.20
CA GLU A 100 -3.27 -0.65 5.10
C GLU A 100 -3.87 0.56 4.34
N GLU A 101 -4.62 0.31 3.28
CA GLU A 101 -5.28 1.37 2.53
C GLU A 101 -6.36 2.06 3.36
N GLU A 102 -7.16 1.30 4.12
CA GLU A 102 -8.13 1.86 5.06
C GLU A 102 -7.46 2.69 6.16
N LYS A 103 -6.36 2.21 6.73
CA LYS A 103 -5.58 2.98 7.72
C LYS A 103 -5.06 4.29 7.12
N LYS A 104 -4.51 4.26 5.91
CA LYS A 104 -4.05 5.48 5.22
C LYS A 104 -5.17 6.47 4.99
N LYS A 105 -6.34 6.01 4.52
CA LYS A 105 -7.53 6.86 4.33
C LYS A 105 -8.04 7.44 5.65
N ALA A 106 -8.03 6.65 6.72
CA ALA A 106 -8.43 7.13 8.05
C ALA A 106 -7.45 8.18 8.61
N GLN A 107 -6.14 7.96 8.45
CA GLN A 107 -5.12 8.94 8.83
C GLN A 107 -5.21 10.22 8.00
N GLU A 108 -5.43 10.11 6.69
CA GLU A 108 -5.66 11.25 5.81
C GLU A 108 -6.86 12.06 6.27
N LYS A 109 -7.99 11.40 6.49
CA LYS A 109 -9.20 12.06 7.00
C LYS A 109 -8.99 12.72 8.36
N ALA A 110 -8.22 12.10 9.26
CA ALA A 110 -7.93 12.64 10.58
C ALA A 110 -7.06 13.90 10.54
N ARG A 111 -6.35 14.17 9.44
CA ARG A 111 -5.55 15.38 9.24
C ARG A 111 -6.35 16.57 8.71
N HIS A 112 -7.60 16.37 8.28
CA HIS A 112 -8.50 17.45 7.87
C HIS A 112 -9.39 17.88 9.04
N LEU A 113 -9.18 19.08 9.52
CA LEU A 113 -9.80 19.63 10.74
C LEU A 113 -10.51 20.96 10.46
N SER A 114 -11.41 21.34 11.37
CA SER A 114 -11.93 22.71 11.43
C SER A 114 -11.01 23.57 12.29
N PHE A 115 -11.03 24.88 12.07
CA PHE A 115 -10.30 25.83 12.91
C PHE A 115 -10.64 25.65 14.40
N GLY A 116 -9.62 25.75 15.24
CA GLY A 116 -9.72 25.54 16.67
C GLY A 116 -9.60 24.07 17.12
N GLN A 117 -9.71 23.11 16.21
CA GLN A 117 -9.42 21.71 16.52
C GLN A 117 -7.92 21.46 16.54
N SER A 118 -7.50 20.46 17.31
CA SER A 118 -6.09 20.10 17.44
C SER A 118 -5.78 18.79 16.75
N TYR A 119 -4.63 18.71 16.08
CA TYR A 119 -4.03 17.49 15.58
C TYR A 119 -2.78 17.15 16.38
N THR A 120 -2.62 15.91 16.79
CA THR A 120 -1.42 15.44 17.49
C THR A 120 -0.60 14.56 16.54
N PHE A 121 0.61 15.02 16.22
CA PHE A 121 1.56 14.27 15.41
C PHE A 121 2.15 13.09 16.22
N GLU A 122 2.66 12.10 15.54
CA GLU A 122 3.20 10.88 16.17
C GLU A 122 4.36 11.14 17.14
N ASN A 123 5.08 12.25 16.95
CA ASN A 123 6.16 12.67 17.86
C ASN A 123 5.65 13.34 19.16
N GLY A 124 4.33 13.51 19.33
CA GLY A 124 3.76 14.15 20.51
C GLY A 124 3.60 15.67 20.40
N LEU A 125 3.88 16.29 19.23
CA LEU A 125 3.53 17.69 19.00
C LEU A 125 2.03 17.82 18.68
N LYS A 126 1.32 18.54 19.51
CA LYS A 126 -0.09 18.89 19.31
C LYS A 126 -0.19 20.27 18.72
N VAL A 127 -0.78 20.37 17.53
CA VAL A 127 -0.94 21.61 16.78
C VAL A 127 -2.39 22.03 16.75
N THR A 128 -2.63 23.31 16.95
CA THR A 128 -3.95 23.94 16.83
C THR A 128 -3.81 25.20 15.99
N VAL A 129 -4.64 25.32 14.96
CA VAL A 129 -4.75 26.54 14.16
C VAL A 129 -6.04 27.25 14.55
N ALA A 130 -5.92 28.47 15.04
CA ALA A 130 -7.07 29.29 15.37
C ALA A 130 -7.78 29.79 14.10
N LYS A 131 -9.07 30.15 14.23
CA LYS A 131 -9.78 30.80 13.13
C LYS A 131 -9.02 32.06 12.71
N PRO A 132 -8.71 32.23 11.42
CA PRO A 132 -8.03 33.43 10.92
C PRO A 132 -8.75 34.71 11.33
N GLN A 133 -7.97 35.75 11.62
CA GLN A 133 -8.52 37.04 12.00
C GLN A 133 -8.12 38.09 10.96
N PRO A 134 -8.95 39.11 10.73
CA PRO A 134 -8.60 40.24 9.88
C PRO A 134 -7.27 40.88 10.35
N PHE A 135 -6.38 41.17 9.41
CA PHE A 135 -5.11 41.80 9.66
C PHE A 135 -4.99 43.09 8.82
N THR A 136 -4.57 44.17 9.43
CA THR A 136 -4.29 45.42 8.71
C THR A 136 -2.78 45.62 8.71
N PRO A 137 -2.11 45.42 7.55
CA PRO A 137 -0.66 45.68 7.44
C PRO A 137 -0.31 47.14 7.67
N ASP A 138 0.94 47.40 8.06
CA ASP A 138 1.49 48.75 8.14
C ASP A 138 1.82 49.32 6.76
N ASP A 139 2.20 50.60 6.69
CA ASP A 139 2.53 51.30 5.45
C ASP A 139 3.66 50.65 4.66
N PHE A 140 4.64 50.05 5.36
CA PHE A 140 5.75 49.29 4.77
C PHE A 140 5.46 47.79 4.80
N VAL A 141 4.85 47.28 3.74
CA VAL A 141 4.45 45.87 3.64
C VAL A 141 5.01 45.23 2.38
N LEU A 142 5.50 44.00 2.51
CA LEU A 142 5.86 43.09 1.42
C LEU A 142 4.83 41.95 1.35
N GLY A 143 4.54 41.47 0.13
CA GLY A 143 3.63 40.34 -0.09
C GLY A 143 2.14 40.70 0.03
N HIS A 144 1.78 41.99 0.04
CA HIS A 144 0.39 42.43 0.08
C HIS A 144 0.03 43.28 -1.13
N ALA A 145 -0.79 42.71 -2.02
CA ALA A 145 -1.24 43.43 -3.19
C ALA A 145 -2.39 44.41 -2.85
N LYS A 146 -2.41 45.55 -3.54
CA LYS A 146 -3.45 46.56 -3.34
C LYS A 146 -4.83 45.98 -3.65
N GLY A 147 -5.74 46.12 -2.70
CA GLY A 147 -7.12 45.63 -2.81
C GLY A 147 -7.33 44.23 -2.25
N ASN A 148 -6.28 43.51 -1.92
CA ASN A 148 -6.38 42.25 -1.22
C ASN A 148 -6.82 42.44 0.25
N LYS A 149 -7.37 41.36 0.83
CA LYS A 149 -7.63 41.26 2.27
C LYS A 149 -6.45 40.56 2.93
N ALA A 150 -5.95 41.10 4.04
CA ALA A 150 -4.95 40.39 4.84
C ALA A 150 -5.61 39.72 6.04
N VAL A 151 -5.14 38.50 6.36
CA VAL A 151 -5.60 37.71 7.50
C VAL A 151 -4.42 37.24 8.35
N GLU A 152 -4.59 37.27 9.67
CA GLU A 152 -3.62 36.68 10.61
C GLU A 152 -4.02 35.23 10.92
N VAL A 153 -3.08 34.31 10.72
CA VAL A 153 -3.18 32.89 11.10
C VAL A 153 -2.33 32.68 12.35
N THR A 154 -2.96 32.23 13.42
CA THR A 154 -2.28 31.89 14.67
C THR A 154 -2.17 30.37 14.78
N VAL A 155 -0.94 29.88 14.90
CA VAL A 155 -0.59 28.47 15.08
C VAL A 155 -0.02 28.28 16.48
N THR A 156 -0.64 27.41 17.27
CA THR A 156 -0.16 27.00 18.60
C THR A 156 0.38 25.58 18.51
N VAL A 157 1.61 25.38 18.95
CA VAL A 157 2.26 24.06 19.02
C VAL A 157 2.59 23.73 20.47
N VAL A 158 2.03 22.67 20.99
CA VAL A 158 2.24 22.16 22.36
C VAL A 158 3.02 20.86 22.28
N ASN A 159 4.10 20.74 23.05
CA ASN A 159 4.80 19.47 23.21
C ASN A 159 4.17 18.64 24.34
N THR A 160 3.44 17.59 23.98
CA THR A 160 2.80 16.67 24.92
C THR A 160 3.69 15.48 25.27
N GLY A 161 4.88 15.37 24.66
CA GLY A 161 5.87 14.33 24.93
C GLY A 161 6.76 14.63 26.13
N THR A 162 7.76 13.77 26.33
CA THR A 162 8.71 13.84 27.46
C THR A 162 10.08 14.39 27.07
N GLU A 163 10.32 14.59 25.76
CA GLU A 163 11.58 15.11 25.22
C GLU A 163 11.37 16.47 24.54
N ARG A 164 12.44 17.25 24.43
CA ARG A 164 12.39 18.49 23.64
C ARG A 164 12.24 18.14 22.15
N LEU A 165 11.33 18.80 21.45
CA LEU A 165 11.03 18.55 20.05
C LEU A 165 11.31 19.78 19.19
N SER A 166 11.94 19.57 18.02
CA SER A 166 12.20 20.62 17.05
C SER A 166 10.94 21.05 16.32
N VAL A 167 10.83 22.34 16.03
CA VAL A 167 9.77 22.98 15.23
C VAL A 167 10.36 23.96 14.21
N GLU A 168 11.52 23.61 13.62
CA GLU A 168 12.31 24.51 12.80
C GLU A 168 11.70 24.87 11.43
N THR A 169 10.75 24.10 10.93
CA THR A 169 10.16 24.27 9.59
C THR A 169 8.72 24.81 9.62
N GLY A 170 8.32 25.39 10.72
CA GLY A 170 6.93 25.76 11.00
C GLY A 170 6.42 27.01 10.28
N LEU A 171 6.55 27.09 8.94
CA LEU A 171 5.81 28.07 8.14
C LEU A 171 4.53 27.40 7.62
N PRO A 172 3.34 27.91 7.96
CA PRO A 172 2.11 27.43 7.36
C PRO A 172 2.02 27.83 5.89
N ASN A 173 1.39 26.99 5.08
CA ASN A 173 0.90 27.37 3.77
C ASN A 173 -0.61 27.67 3.88
N VAL A 174 -1.07 28.72 3.22
CA VAL A 174 -2.48 29.12 3.26
C VAL A 174 -3.00 29.15 1.84
N ASN A 175 -4.06 28.40 1.59
CA ASN A 175 -4.77 28.36 0.32
C ASN A 175 -6.10 29.14 0.44
N ASP A 176 -6.42 29.87 -0.60
CA ASP A 176 -7.68 30.60 -0.71
C ASP A 176 -8.88 29.71 -1.08
N ALA A 177 -10.06 30.26 -1.19
CA ALA A 177 -11.29 29.50 -1.54
C ALA A 177 -11.22 28.82 -2.93
N LYS A 178 -10.30 29.23 -3.82
CA LYS A 178 -10.08 28.66 -5.14
C LYS A 178 -8.92 27.63 -5.16
N GLY A 179 -8.26 27.43 -4.01
CA GLY A 179 -7.10 26.53 -3.88
C GLY A 179 -5.77 27.14 -4.33
N ALA A 180 -5.69 28.47 -4.53
CA ALA A 180 -4.45 29.15 -4.80
C ALA A 180 -3.73 29.50 -3.50
N SER A 181 -2.41 29.34 -3.46
CA SER A 181 -1.59 29.71 -2.31
C SER A 181 -1.55 31.23 -2.12
N ALA A 182 -1.84 31.66 -0.90
CA ALA A 182 -1.78 33.05 -0.49
C ALA A 182 -0.33 33.50 -0.25
N GLU A 183 -0.01 34.75 -0.56
CA GLU A 183 1.30 35.31 -0.29
C GLU A 183 1.47 35.65 1.19
N LEU A 184 2.62 35.29 1.74
CA LEU A 184 2.99 35.67 3.10
C LEU A 184 3.21 37.20 3.14
N VAL A 185 2.50 37.86 4.04
CA VAL A 185 2.66 39.29 4.29
C VAL A 185 3.73 39.48 5.34
N ILE A 186 4.71 40.36 5.06
CA ILE A 186 5.73 40.75 6.00
C ILE A 186 5.63 42.29 6.17
N ASP A 187 5.31 42.71 7.40
CA ASP A 187 5.25 44.12 7.75
C ASP A 187 6.26 44.45 8.86
N GLY A 188 6.55 45.72 9.04
CA GLY A 188 7.49 46.22 10.06
C GLY A 188 6.92 46.30 11.48
N SER A 189 5.67 45.89 11.71
CA SER A 189 4.95 46.09 13.00
C SER A 189 5.48 45.27 14.17
N GLY A 190 6.23 44.17 13.91
CA GLY A 190 6.66 43.22 14.94
C GLY A 190 5.56 42.38 15.52
N ARG A 191 4.32 42.42 14.97
CA ARG A 191 3.17 41.61 15.42
C ARG A 191 3.28 40.15 14.97
N GLN A 192 4.02 39.90 13.89
CA GLN A 192 4.25 38.58 13.35
C GLN A 192 5.34 37.86 14.14
N LYS A 193 5.17 36.56 14.34
CA LYS A 193 6.10 35.70 15.07
C LYS A 193 6.21 34.37 14.40
N VAL A 194 7.38 34.07 13.85
CA VAL A 194 7.67 32.77 13.26
C VAL A 194 8.04 31.77 14.37
N ILE A 195 7.50 30.57 14.30
CA ILE A 195 7.88 29.47 15.19
C ILE A 195 9.25 28.95 14.74
N THR A 196 10.21 28.90 15.66
CA THR A 196 11.56 28.40 15.41
C THR A 196 12.11 27.69 16.66
N GLY A 197 13.09 26.80 16.44
CA GLY A 197 13.83 26.16 17.51
C GLY A 197 13.14 24.93 18.12
N TYR A 198 13.04 24.87 19.44
CA TYR A 198 12.58 23.69 20.16
C TYR A 198 11.47 24.05 21.14
N VAL A 199 10.53 23.11 21.31
CA VAL A 199 9.50 23.17 22.36
C VAL A 199 9.84 22.13 23.43
N LEU A 200 9.99 22.60 24.69
CA LEU A 200 10.28 21.74 25.84
C LEU A 200 9.02 20.93 26.24
N PRO A 201 9.19 19.79 26.95
CA PRO A 201 8.07 19.00 27.45
C PRO A 201 7.04 19.82 28.23
N GLY A 202 5.77 19.66 27.91
CA GLY A 202 4.67 20.38 28.54
C GLY A 202 4.62 21.88 28.24
N LYS A 203 5.47 22.40 27.34
CA LYS A 203 5.45 23.80 26.94
C LYS A 203 4.82 23.99 25.57
N GLU A 204 4.42 25.23 25.31
CA GLU A 204 3.86 25.63 24.03
C GLU A 204 4.68 26.76 23.37
N THR A 205 4.52 26.88 22.08
CA THR A 205 4.97 28.03 21.29
C THR A 205 3.84 28.48 20.38
N VAL A 206 3.77 29.78 20.15
CA VAL A 206 2.71 30.39 19.32
C VAL A 206 3.38 31.14 18.18
N GLY A 207 2.96 30.83 16.96
CA GLY A 207 3.30 31.54 15.74
C GLY A 207 2.13 32.42 15.27
N LYS A 208 2.46 33.58 14.70
CA LYS A 208 1.52 34.51 14.10
C LYS A 208 2.02 34.89 12.71
N TYR A 209 1.22 34.61 11.72
CA TYR A 209 1.56 34.77 10.31
C TYR A 209 0.46 35.56 9.63
N ALA A 210 0.81 36.48 8.76
CA ALA A 210 -0.16 37.23 7.97
C ALA A 210 -0.11 36.81 6.51
N PHE A 211 -1.26 36.68 5.87
CA PHE A 211 -1.40 36.26 4.48
C PHE A 211 -2.30 37.22 3.70
N SER A 212 -1.98 37.42 2.42
CA SER A 212 -2.71 38.26 1.49
C SER A 212 -3.60 37.41 0.61
N LEU A 213 -4.90 37.67 0.62
CA LEU A 213 -5.92 36.94 -0.10
C LEU A 213 -6.64 37.85 -1.10
N PRO A 214 -6.91 37.39 -2.32
CA PRO A 214 -7.78 38.11 -3.24
C PRO A 214 -9.16 38.30 -2.61
N PRO A 215 -9.84 39.45 -2.78
CA PRO A 215 -11.10 39.75 -2.12
C PRO A 215 -12.24 38.83 -2.51
N ASP A 216 -12.18 38.24 -3.72
CA ASP A 216 -13.15 37.30 -4.27
C ASP A 216 -12.88 35.83 -3.90
N ALA A 217 -11.83 35.56 -3.13
CA ALA A 217 -11.44 34.23 -2.67
C ALA A 217 -11.07 34.18 -1.17
N ALA A 218 -11.37 35.25 -0.43
CA ALA A 218 -10.99 35.40 0.96
C ALA A 218 -12.08 34.94 1.96
N ASP A 219 -13.18 34.41 1.50
CA ASP A 219 -14.32 33.97 2.35
C ASP A 219 -14.10 32.61 3.00
N LYS A 220 -13.22 31.79 2.42
CA LYS A 220 -12.81 30.50 2.95
C LYS A 220 -11.31 30.32 2.75
N VAL A 221 -10.65 29.82 3.77
CA VAL A 221 -9.21 29.51 3.71
C VAL A 221 -8.97 28.08 4.21
N GLU A 222 -7.89 27.52 3.71
CA GLU A 222 -7.30 26.28 4.21
C GLU A 222 -5.86 26.57 4.63
N VAL A 223 -5.49 26.11 5.82
CA VAL A 223 -4.16 26.25 6.38
C VAL A 223 -3.52 24.89 6.47
N GLU A 224 -2.42 24.70 5.78
CA GLU A 224 -1.60 23.51 5.83
C GLU A 224 -0.42 23.75 6.77
N PHE A 225 -0.18 22.84 7.68
CA PHE A 225 0.94 22.98 8.61
C PHE A 225 1.49 21.64 9.05
N SER A 226 2.82 21.55 9.07
CA SER A 226 3.58 20.50 9.73
C SER A 226 4.69 21.13 10.59
N PRO A 227 4.92 20.65 11.82
CA PRO A 227 6.02 21.10 12.65
C PRO A 227 7.39 20.69 12.12
N ASP A 228 7.44 19.68 11.26
CA ASP A 228 8.64 19.21 10.53
C ASP A 228 8.18 18.56 9.21
N ALA A 229 8.11 19.38 8.17
CA ALA A 229 7.64 18.97 6.84
C ALA A 229 8.53 17.90 6.15
N LYS A 230 9.73 17.63 6.67
CA LYS A 230 10.58 16.54 6.17
C LYS A 230 10.21 15.18 6.75
N ARG A 231 9.61 15.16 7.95
CA ARG A 231 9.31 13.94 8.68
C ARG A 231 7.83 13.60 8.71
N TRP A 232 6.98 14.64 8.75
CA TRP A 232 5.54 14.48 8.95
C TRP A 232 4.76 15.11 7.82
N PRO A 233 3.73 14.44 7.31
CA PRO A 233 2.82 15.05 6.35
C PRO A 233 2.04 16.18 7.02
N ASP A 234 1.62 17.15 6.21
CA ASP A 234 0.83 18.28 6.69
C ASP A 234 -0.53 17.84 7.26
N ALA A 235 -1.02 18.59 8.25
CA ALA A 235 -2.39 18.60 8.66
C ALA A 235 -3.06 19.88 8.13
N TYR A 236 -4.37 19.81 7.91
CA TYR A 236 -5.14 20.81 7.19
C TYR A 236 -6.24 21.36 8.09
N TRP A 237 -6.31 22.67 8.22
CA TRP A 237 -7.39 23.34 8.93
C TRP A 237 -8.15 24.21 7.96
N SER A 238 -9.46 23.98 7.83
CA SER A 238 -10.28 24.73 6.90
C SER A 238 -11.59 25.18 7.51
N GLY A 239 -12.17 26.24 6.93
CA GLY A 239 -13.44 26.77 7.36
C GLY A 239 -13.70 28.18 6.78
N PRO A 240 -14.85 28.78 7.10
CA PRO A 240 -15.12 30.15 6.74
C PRO A 240 -14.19 31.10 7.52
N ASN A 241 -13.70 32.11 6.80
CA ASN A 241 -12.86 33.18 7.32
C ASN A 241 -13.69 34.21 8.13
#